data_2a64493a15d66619add156d51b7f0cc2
#
_entry.id   2a64493a15d66619add156d51b7f0cc2
#
_cell.length_a   1.000
_cell.length_b   1.000
_cell.length_c   1.000
_cell.angle_alpha   90.00
_cell.angle_beta   90.00
_cell.angle_gamma   90.00
#
_symmetry.space_group_name_H-M   'P 1'
#
loop_
_entity.id
_entity.type
_entity.pdbx_description
1 polymer ?
#
loop_
_entity_poly.entity_id
_entity_poly.type
_entity_poly.pdbx_seq_one_letter_code
_entity_poly.pdbx_strand_id
1 'polypeptide(L)'
;PGHDYKYKNFSQKQITSIIDLSKNLKKKYKIKKENILGHSDIAPLRKKDPGEKFPWKLLNKKKICLWHNLSEKNCKKFRGIKLKNSDNFFQLLFKFGYKPTNNKNEKIKIYKNFQRRFRPQLISSIVDQETYIILKSLV
;
A
#
# COMPACT_ATOMS: atom_id res chain seq x y z
N PRO A 1 11.69 4.78 9.92
CA PRO A 1 12.90 4.65 10.71
C PRO A 1 13.47 3.22 10.65
N GLY A 2 14.75 3.09 10.29
CA GLY A 2 15.44 1.83 10.10
C GLY A 2 15.56 1.41 8.64
N HIS A 3 16.52 0.52 8.35
CA HIS A 3 16.79 -0.01 7.03
C HIS A 3 16.71 -1.54 7.06
N ASP A 4 16.49 -2.14 5.89
CA ASP A 4 16.64 -3.57 5.61
C ASP A 4 15.98 -4.52 6.62
N TYR A 5 14.63 -4.47 6.66
CA TYR A 5 13.79 -5.36 7.47
C TYR A 5 13.87 -5.16 9.00
N LYS A 6 14.69 -4.23 9.48
CA LYS A 6 14.77 -3.82 10.90
C LYS A 6 14.01 -2.51 11.15
N TYR A 7 12.85 -2.34 10.54
CA TYR A 7 12.05 -1.13 10.72
C TYR A 7 11.57 -1.00 12.16
N LYS A 8 11.86 0.16 12.77
CA LYS A 8 11.25 0.55 14.03
C LYS A 8 9.86 1.14 13.78
N ASN A 9 9.01 1.09 14.79
CA ASN A 9 7.74 1.80 14.73
C ASN A 9 7.97 3.32 14.68
N PHE A 10 7.09 4.02 14.02
CA PHE A 10 7.07 5.49 14.06
C PHE A 10 6.66 5.95 15.46
N SER A 11 7.35 6.95 16.00
CA SER A 11 6.97 7.55 17.28
C SER A 11 5.65 8.30 17.16
N GLN A 12 4.96 8.47 18.29
CA GLN A 12 3.71 9.25 18.32
C GLN A 12 3.93 10.68 17.82
N LYS A 13 5.06 11.31 18.18
CA LYS A 13 5.42 12.65 17.69
C LYS A 13 5.53 12.70 16.16
N GLN A 14 6.21 11.72 15.54
CA GLN A 14 6.30 11.63 14.07
C GLN A 14 4.92 11.46 13.43
N ILE A 15 4.08 10.58 13.99
CA ILE A 15 2.72 10.33 13.46
C ILE A 15 1.88 11.60 13.54
N THR A 16 1.91 12.32 14.67
CA THR A 16 1.17 13.58 14.86
C THR A 16 1.64 14.62 13.85
N SER A 17 2.96 14.84 13.72
CA SER A 17 3.54 15.80 12.77
C SER A 17 3.14 15.50 11.32
N ILE A 18 3.15 14.22 10.91
CA ILE A 18 2.72 13.81 9.56
C ILE A 18 1.23 14.09 9.36
N ILE A 19 0.39 13.81 10.36
CA ILE A 19 -1.07 14.07 10.28
C ILE A 19 -1.31 15.57 10.09
N ASP A 20 -0.70 16.41 10.91
CA ASP A 20 -0.92 17.86 10.88
C ASP A 20 -0.40 18.49 9.58
N LEU A 21 0.82 18.13 9.18
CA LEU A 21 1.39 18.57 7.91
C LEU A 21 0.51 18.14 6.72
N SER A 22 0.11 16.87 6.69
CA SER A 22 -0.71 16.35 5.59
C SER A 22 -2.08 17.04 5.51
N LYS A 23 -2.74 17.31 6.65
CA LYS A 23 -4.00 18.05 6.67
C LYS A 23 -3.84 19.48 6.15
N ASN A 24 -2.79 20.17 6.59
CA ASN A 24 -2.51 21.54 6.16
C ASN A 24 -2.23 21.61 4.65
N LEU A 25 -1.39 20.73 4.12
CA LEU A 25 -1.09 20.66 2.69
C LEU A 25 -2.33 20.29 1.87
N LYS A 26 -3.11 19.29 2.31
CA LYS A 26 -4.37 18.91 1.66
C LYS A 26 -5.34 20.08 1.55
N LYS A 27 -5.52 20.83 2.64
CA LYS A 27 -6.41 22.01 2.67
C LYS A 27 -5.88 23.12 1.76
N LYS A 28 -4.59 23.46 1.88
CA LYS A 28 -3.95 24.53 1.12
C LYS A 28 -3.97 24.28 -0.40
N TYR A 29 -3.64 23.08 -0.82
CA TYR A 29 -3.47 22.71 -2.23
C TYR A 29 -4.61 21.86 -2.80
N LYS A 30 -5.70 21.66 -2.05
CA LYS A 30 -6.88 20.84 -2.42
C LYS A 30 -6.48 19.43 -2.90
N ILE A 31 -5.47 18.81 -2.25
CA ILE A 31 -4.96 17.50 -2.64
C ILE A 31 -6.00 16.42 -2.31
N LYS A 32 -6.37 15.62 -3.29
CA LYS A 32 -7.27 14.46 -3.11
C LYS A 32 -6.55 13.36 -2.32
N LYS A 33 -7.32 12.54 -1.57
CA LYS A 33 -6.76 11.44 -0.75
C LYS A 33 -6.01 10.40 -1.58
N GLU A 34 -6.40 10.22 -2.85
CA GLU A 34 -5.77 9.31 -3.80
C GLU A 34 -4.34 9.75 -4.19
N ASN A 35 -4.06 11.05 -4.08
CA ASN A 35 -2.77 11.65 -4.44
C ASN A 35 -1.80 11.77 -3.24
N ILE A 36 -2.15 11.21 -2.08
CA ILE A 36 -1.22 11.07 -0.95
C ILE A 36 -0.56 9.71 -1.04
N LEU A 37 0.66 9.69 -1.54
CA LEU A 37 1.40 8.51 -1.94
C LEU A 37 2.75 8.42 -1.22
N GLY A 38 3.26 7.20 -1.07
CA GLY A 38 4.64 6.98 -0.64
C GLY A 38 5.59 6.85 -1.83
N HIS A 39 6.90 6.93 -1.59
CA HIS A 39 7.89 6.70 -2.65
C HIS A 39 7.74 5.32 -3.30
N SER A 40 7.39 4.30 -2.51
CA SER A 40 7.15 2.95 -3.02
C SER A 40 5.93 2.81 -3.93
N ASP A 41 4.98 3.75 -3.87
CA ASP A 41 3.85 3.78 -4.79
C ASP A 41 4.26 4.38 -6.15
N ILE A 42 5.14 5.39 -6.14
CA ILE A 42 5.58 6.11 -7.35
C ILE A 42 6.76 5.42 -8.04
N ALA A 43 7.70 4.88 -7.26
CA ALA A 43 8.92 4.27 -7.77
C ALA A 43 9.13 2.85 -7.20
N PRO A 44 8.19 1.90 -7.43
CA PRO A 44 8.17 0.60 -6.77
C PRO A 44 9.35 -0.30 -7.12
N LEU A 45 10.06 -0.02 -8.21
CA LEU A 45 11.21 -0.82 -8.64
C LEU A 45 12.49 -0.50 -7.84
N ARG A 46 12.59 0.71 -7.28
CA ARG A 46 13.79 1.22 -6.59
C ARG A 46 13.57 1.68 -5.16
N LYS A 47 12.33 1.87 -4.72
CA LYS A 47 11.98 2.40 -3.40
C LYS A 47 11.08 1.43 -2.63
N LYS A 48 11.27 1.39 -1.31
CA LYS A 48 10.45 0.60 -0.37
C LYS A 48 9.80 1.47 0.70
N ASP A 49 10.28 2.71 0.86
CA ASP A 49 9.78 3.63 1.88
C ASP A 49 8.39 4.19 1.53
N PRO A 50 7.55 4.46 2.53
CA PRO A 50 7.86 4.54 3.96
C PRO A 50 7.86 3.19 4.71
N GLY A 51 7.68 2.07 4.00
CA GLY A 51 7.72 0.72 4.56
C GLY A 51 6.39 0.26 5.19
N GLU A 52 6.37 -1.00 5.60
CA GLU A 52 5.16 -1.69 6.09
C GLU A 52 4.67 -1.20 7.46
N LYS A 53 5.52 -0.55 8.25
CA LYS A 53 5.14 0.01 9.56
C LYS A 53 4.58 1.42 9.51
N PHE A 54 4.55 2.03 8.32
CA PHE A 54 3.95 3.34 8.16
C PHE A 54 2.43 3.27 8.38
N PRO A 55 1.83 4.17 9.18
CA PRO A 55 0.46 4.01 9.67
C PRO A 55 -0.62 4.44 8.65
N TRP A 56 -0.60 3.89 7.43
CA TRP A 56 -1.54 4.22 6.35
C TRP A 56 -3.01 4.12 6.78
N LYS A 57 -3.37 3.04 7.49
CA LYS A 57 -4.73 2.82 7.98
C LYS A 57 -5.18 3.93 8.95
N LEU A 58 -4.27 4.39 9.82
CA LEU A 58 -4.54 5.51 10.73
C LEU A 58 -4.72 6.83 9.96
N LEU A 59 -3.86 7.09 8.97
CA LEU A 59 -3.98 8.28 8.13
C LEU A 59 -5.31 8.29 7.36
N ASN A 60 -5.76 7.14 6.87
CA ASN A 60 -7.07 7.01 6.24
C ASN A 60 -8.22 7.33 7.22
N LYS A 61 -8.18 6.82 8.45
CA LYS A 61 -9.16 7.19 9.50
C LYS A 61 -9.21 8.70 9.75
N LYS A 62 -8.10 9.41 9.53
CA LYS A 62 -8.03 10.89 9.59
C LYS A 62 -8.36 11.56 8.25
N LYS A 63 -8.91 10.83 7.26
CA LYS A 63 -9.31 11.30 5.93
C LYS A 63 -8.14 11.88 5.10
N ILE A 64 -6.91 11.42 5.36
CA ILE A 64 -5.71 11.93 4.70
C ILE A 64 -5.44 11.20 3.39
N CYS A 65 -5.35 9.87 3.40
CA CYS A 65 -4.96 9.06 2.24
C CYS A 65 -5.98 7.97 1.91
N LEU A 66 -5.79 7.31 0.78
CA LEU A 66 -6.60 6.16 0.37
C LEU A 66 -6.23 4.91 1.17
N TRP A 67 -7.25 4.15 1.56
CA TRP A 67 -7.18 2.81 2.15
C TRP A 67 -8.48 2.07 1.85
N HIS A 68 -8.45 0.73 1.88
CA HIS A 68 -9.66 -0.09 1.70
C HIS A 68 -10.56 -0.10 2.94
N ASN A 69 -11.85 -0.35 2.73
CA ASN A 69 -12.85 -0.41 3.81
C ASN A 69 -13.19 -1.85 4.25
N LEU A 70 -12.44 -2.84 3.77
CA LEU A 70 -12.72 -4.24 4.07
C LEU A 70 -12.39 -4.58 5.52
N SER A 71 -13.21 -5.47 6.11
CA SER A 71 -12.98 -6.02 7.44
C SER A 71 -11.71 -6.88 7.45
N GLU A 72 -10.81 -6.61 8.38
CA GLU A 72 -9.56 -7.38 8.53
C GLU A 72 -9.84 -8.86 8.85
N LYS A 73 -10.87 -9.15 9.67
CA LYS A 73 -11.31 -10.51 9.98
C LYS A 73 -11.70 -11.29 8.71
N ASN A 74 -12.42 -10.65 7.80
CA ASN A 74 -12.83 -11.28 6.54
C ASN A 74 -11.65 -11.43 5.57
N CYS A 75 -10.80 -10.42 5.45
CA CYS A 75 -9.61 -10.47 4.59
C CYS A 75 -8.64 -11.56 5.02
N LYS A 76 -8.40 -11.72 6.33
CA LYS A 76 -7.46 -12.72 6.87
C LYS A 76 -7.76 -14.15 6.42
N LYS A 77 -9.03 -14.49 6.14
CA LYS A 77 -9.42 -15.82 5.63
C LYS A 77 -8.77 -16.17 4.28
N PHE A 78 -8.41 -15.16 3.50
CA PHE A 78 -7.85 -15.29 2.15
C PHE A 78 -6.34 -15.01 2.10
N ARG A 79 -5.73 -14.71 3.24
CA ARG A 79 -4.31 -14.38 3.36
C ARG A 79 -3.44 -15.59 3.07
N GLY A 80 -2.46 -15.42 2.15
CA GLY A 80 -1.55 -16.47 1.75
C GLY A 80 -2.16 -17.54 0.83
N ILE A 81 -3.47 -17.51 0.56
CA ILE A 81 -4.10 -18.42 -0.41
C ILE A 81 -3.77 -17.93 -1.82
N LYS A 82 -2.96 -18.70 -2.54
CA LYS A 82 -2.51 -18.35 -3.88
C LYS A 82 -3.69 -18.07 -4.83
N LEU A 83 -3.61 -16.99 -5.57
CA LEU A 83 -4.56 -16.68 -6.63
C LEU A 83 -4.30 -17.59 -7.84
N LYS A 84 -5.33 -18.26 -8.36
CA LYS A 84 -5.20 -19.20 -9.50
C LYS A 84 -4.68 -18.50 -10.75
N ASN A 85 -5.21 -17.32 -11.08
CA ASN A 85 -4.77 -16.50 -12.19
C ASN A 85 -4.30 -15.14 -11.68
N SER A 86 -3.00 -14.88 -11.72
CA SER A 86 -2.40 -13.62 -11.28
C SER A 86 -2.43 -12.51 -12.35
N ASP A 87 -2.70 -12.82 -13.62
CA ASP A 87 -2.69 -11.84 -14.69
C ASP A 87 -3.82 -10.81 -14.51
N ASN A 88 -5.00 -11.27 -14.13
CA ASN A 88 -6.12 -10.38 -13.79
C ASN A 88 -5.77 -9.42 -12.63
N PHE A 89 -4.99 -9.88 -11.65
CA PHE A 89 -4.49 -9.02 -10.58
C PHE A 89 -3.58 -7.92 -11.14
N PHE A 90 -2.62 -8.28 -11.99
CA PHE A 90 -1.68 -7.31 -12.54
C PHE A 90 -2.34 -6.32 -13.50
N GLN A 91 -3.29 -6.77 -14.33
CA GLN A 91 -4.09 -5.87 -15.17
C GLN A 91 -4.83 -4.83 -14.32
N LEU A 92 -5.47 -5.27 -13.24
CA LEU A 92 -6.18 -4.38 -12.33
C LEU A 92 -5.22 -3.44 -11.57
N LEU A 93 -4.04 -3.93 -11.18
CA LEU A 93 -3.00 -3.16 -10.49
C LEU A 93 -2.46 -2.03 -11.39
N PHE A 94 -2.29 -2.31 -12.67
CA PHE A 94 -1.88 -1.31 -13.66
C PHE A 94 -2.99 -0.27 -13.91
N LYS A 95 -4.25 -0.71 -13.98
CA LYS A 95 -5.41 0.19 -14.03
C LYS A 95 -5.52 1.06 -12.77
N PHE A 96 -5.18 0.53 -11.60
CA PHE A 96 -5.13 1.29 -10.34
C PHE A 96 -4.07 2.39 -10.34
N GLY A 97 -3.03 2.30 -11.19
CA GLY A 97 -2.04 3.36 -11.39
C GLY A 97 -0.58 2.95 -11.30
N TYR A 98 -0.27 1.68 -11.06
CA TYR A 98 1.12 1.22 -11.15
C TYR A 98 1.56 1.10 -12.62
N LYS A 99 2.86 1.41 -12.89
CA LYS A 99 3.42 1.33 -14.24
C LYS A 99 3.34 -0.10 -14.79
N PRO A 100 2.77 -0.33 -15.98
CA PRO A 100 2.74 -1.65 -16.61
C PRO A 100 4.13 -2.20 -16.88
N THR A 101 4.27 -3.52 -16.70
CA THR A 101 5.49 -4.26 -17.06
C THR A 101 5.16 -5.72 -17.35
N ASN A 102 5.92 -6.33 -18.26
CA ASN A 102 5.89 -7.78 -18.52
C ASN A 102 6.99 -8.52 -17.78
N ASN A 103 7.96 -7.81 -17.21
CA ASN A 103 9.08 -8.40 -16.48
C ASN A 103 8.59 -8.99 -15.14
N LYS A 104 8.82 -10.29 -14.95
CA LYS A 104 8.39 -11.04 -13.77
C LYS A 104 8.98 -10.49 -12.47
N ASN A 105 10.27 -10.11 -12.47
CA ASN A 105 10.93 -9.57 -11.28
C ASN A 105 10.38 -8.19 -10.90
N GLU A 106 10.06 -7.36 -11.88
CA GLU A 106 9.43 -6.07 -11.67
C GLU A 106 8.00 -6.23 -11.13
N LYS A 107 7.21 -7.14 -11.70
CA LYS A 107 5.87 -7.50 -11.18
C LYS A 107 5.93 -7.86 -9.69
N ILE A 108 6.91 -8.68 -9.28
CA ILE A 108 7.11 -9.06 -7.88
C ILE A 108 7.44 -7.84 -7.00
N LYS A 109 8.32 -6.94 -7.46
CA LYS A 109 8.66 -5.72 -6.71
C LYS A 109 7.44 -4.81 -6.53
N ILE A 110 6.69 -4.56 -7.59
CA ILE A 110 5.46 -3.76 -7.57
C ILE A 110 4.45 -4.39 -6.60
N TYR A 111 4.23 -5.69 -6.70
CA TYR A 111 3.32 -6.43 -5.84
C TYR A 111 3.70 -6.32 -4.35
N LYS A 112 4.99 -6.52 -4.02
CA LYS A 112 5.46 -6.36 -2.63
C LYS A 112 5.24 -4.95 -2.09
N ASN A 113 5.36 -3.91 -2.93
CA ASN A 113 5.10 -2.54 -2.51
C ASN A 113 3.59 -2.26 -2.32
N PHE A 114 2.74 -2.83 -3.17
CA PHE A 114 1.29 -2.82 -2.95
C PHE A 114 0.93 -3.47 -1.59
N GLN A 115 1.55 -4.62 -1.26
CA GLN A 115 1.36 -5.27 0.03
C GLN A 115 1.81 -4.37 1.19
N ARG A 116 3.01 -3.77 1.12
CA ARG A 116 3.51 -2.85 2.16
C ARG A 116 2.53 -1.74 2.47
N ARG A 117 1.85 -1.25 1.45
CA ARG A 117 0.87 -0.18 1.62
C ARG A 117 -0.48 -0.68 2.13
N PHE A 118 -1.06 -1.68 1.51
CA PHE A 118 -2.47 -2.04 1.71
C PHE A 118 -2.69 -3.32 2.54
N ARG A 119 -1.66 -4.13 2.72
CA ARG A 119 -1.71 -5.36 3.51
C ARG A 119 -0.32 -5.71 4.09
N PRO A 120 0.17 -4.92 5.04
CA PRO A 120 1.53 -5.05 5.58
C PRO A 120 1.77 -6.31 6.45
N GLN A 121 0.73 -7.06 6.80
CA GLN A 121 0.83 -8.22 7.68
C GLN A 121 1.54 -9.43 7.06
N LEU A 122 1.64 -9.51 5.73
CA LEU A 122 2.35 -10.55 5.00
C LEU A 122 2.88 -10.00 3.67
N ILE A 123 4.19 -9.88 3.54
CA ILE A 123 4.84 -9.44 2.30
C ILE A 123 5.51 -10.65 1.67
N SER A 124 4.98 -11.09 0.55
CA SER A 124 5.42 -12.30 -0.16
C SER A 124 5.55 -12.08 -1.66
N SER A 125 6.14 -13.03 -2.36
CA SER A 125 6.19 -13.04 -3.83
C SER A 125 4.98 -13.73 -4.47
N ILE A 126 4.13 -14.35 -3.66
CA ILE A 126 2.94 -15.10 -4.12
C ILE A 126 1.75 -14.17 -4.09
N VAL A 127 1.16 -13.93 -5.25
CA VAL A 127 -0.11 -13.17 -5.35
C VAL A 127 -1.21 -13.99 -4.69
N ASP A 128 -1.81 -13.45 -3.63
CA ASP A 128 -2.84 -14.11 -2.85
C ASP A 128 -4.23 -13.49 -3.05
N GLN A 129 -5.25 -14.26 -2.65
CA GLN A 129 -6.63 -13.84 -2.80
C GLN A 129 -6.95 -12.60 -1.95
N GLU A 130 -6.34 -12.46 -0.76
CA GLU A 130 -6.56 -11.28 0.09
C GLU A 130 -6.16 -9.99 -0.62
N THR A 131 -4.97 -9.95 -1.22
CA THR A 131 -4.53 -8.75 -1.95
C THR A 131 -5.37 -8.47 -3.19
N TYR A 132 -5.91 -9.51 -3.83
CA TYR A 132 -6.80 -9.33 -4.98
C TYR A 132 -8.13 -8.69 -4.58
N ILE A 133 -8.79 -9.16 -3.51
CA ILE A 133 -10.03 -8.53 -3.04
C ILE A 133 -9.80 -7.11 -2.50
N ILE A 134 -8.66 -6.86 -1.86
CA ILE A 134 -8.28 -5.50 -1.46
C ILE A 134 -8.17 -4.60 -2.69
N LEU A 135 -7.42 -5.01 -3.71
CA LEU A 135 -7.25 -4.23 -4.94
C LEU A 135 -8.59 -3.96 -5.63
N LYS A 136 -9.46 -4.96 -5.72
CA LYS A 136 -10.83 -4.80 -6.28
C LYS A 136 -11.66 -3.77 -5.52
N SER A 137 -11.45 -3.61 -4.23
CA SER A 137 -12.18 -2.62 -3.42
C SER A 137 -11.63 -1.19 -3.55
N LEU A 138 -10.49 -1.02 -4.19
CA LEU A 138 -9.82 0.28 -4.39
C LEU A 138 -10.05 0.85 -5.80
N VAL A 139 -10.46 0.02 -6.76
CA VAL A 139 -10.76 0.37 -8.16
C VAL A 139 -12.26 0.47 -8.37
#